data_e5368083d0330cb6eab8b2b85e9e539f
#
_entry.id   e5368083d0330cb6eab8b2b85e9e539f
#
_cell.length_a   1.000
_cell.length_b   1.000
_cell.length_c   1.000
_cell.angle_alpha   90.00
_cell.angle_beta   90.00
_cell.angle_gamma   90.00
#
_symmetry.space_group_name_H-M   'P 1'
#
loop_
_entity.id
_entity.type
_entity.pdbx_description
1 polymer ?
#
loop_
_entity_poly.entity_id
_entity_poly.type
_entity_poly.pdbx_seq_one_letter_code
_entity_poly.pdbx_strand_id
1 'polypeptide(L)'
;MLFRSVIVDGYDVAGGGIITAAVPDDQDNLRSEARLRDFSWIHGSVSTEDRAKRFGHRPALVMFVGKAGVGKQRYARALEKALFTDGRHPYFIDGTNVLMGVDHDLTADATQAELVRRFGEVAYLLLTSGVILVSTTNAIGLADHSAVQALIGDMPSLVVDVDPSGNSTQPCDLRIRGNEAEADVLAKITAILRAKSVIS
;
A
#
# COMPACT_ATOMS: atom_id res chain seq x y z
N MET A 1 -20.34 29.15 -0.59
CA MET A 1 -20.04 29.80 0.70
C MET A 1 -18.53 30.06 0.72
N LEU A 2 -18.11 31.32 0.85
CA LEU A 2 -16.68 31.65 0.88
C LEU A 2 -16.19 31.57 2.33
N PHE A 3 -15.20 30.73 2.59
CA PHE A 3 -14.57 30.63 3.89
C PHE A 3 -13.30 31.49 3.93
N ARG A 4 -13.12 32.24 4.98
CA ARG A 4 -11.87 32.97 5.25
C ARG A 4 -11.02 32.11 6.19
N SER A 5 -9.77 31.93 5.85
CA SER A 5 -8.79 31.24 6.69
C SER A 5 -7.67 32.19 7.08
N VAL A 6 -7.13 31.98 8.27
CA VAL A 6 -5.96 32.70 8.77
C VAL A 6 -4.87 31.66 9.04
N ILE A 7 -3.69 31.90 8.51
CA ILE A 7 -2.51 31.08 8.76
C ILE A 7 -1.80 31.69 9.97
N VAL A 8 -1.62 30.88 11.02
CA VAL A 8 -0.99 31.30 12.27
C VAL A 8 0.28 30.45 12.46
N ASP A 9 1.39 31.15 12.77
CA ASP A 9 2.64 30.52 13.19
C ASP A 9 2.91 30.91 14.64
N GLY A 10 2.76 29.98 15.56
CA GLY A 10 2.77 30.27 16.99
C GLY A 10 1.59 31.16 17.39
N TYR A 11 1.87 32.38 17.84
CA TYR A 11 0.88 33.39 18.22
C TYR A 11 0.72 34.53 17.18
N ASP A 12 1.51 34.48 16.11
CA ASP A 12 1.49 35.53 15.08
C ASP A 12 0.69 35.12 13.86
N VAL A 13 -0.04 36.08 13.29
CA VAL A 13 -0.74 35.87 12.01
C VAL A 13 0.28 35.96 10.89
N ALA A 14 0.59 34.79 10.29
CA ALA A 14 1.55 34.69 9.18
C ALA A 14 0.90 34.98 7.82
N GLY A 15 -0.43 34.92 7.73
CA GLY A 15 -1.14 35.21 6.50
C GLY A 15 -2.63 34.92 6.59
N GLY A 16 -3.36 35.27 5.56
CA GLY A 16 -4.78 34.97 5.42
C GLY A 16 -5.13 34.69 3.97
N GLY A 17 -6.15 33.91 3.77
CA GLY A 17 -6.63 33.54 2.46
C GLY A 17 -8.14 33.39 2.41
N ILE A 18 -8.67 33.41 1.20
CA ILE A 18 -10.08 33.11 0.92
C ILE A 18 -10.10 31.78 0.20
N ILE A 19 -10.79 30.78 0.79
CA ILE A 19 -11.04 29.51 0.10
C ILE A 19 -12.11 29.75 -0.93
N THR A 20 -11.74 29.77 -2.21
CA THR A 20 -12.65 30.03 -3.34
C THR A 20 -13.30 28.76 -3.88
N ALA A 21 -12.62 27.62 -3.80
CA ALA A 21 -13.12 26.32 -4.17
C ALA A 21 -12.39 25.21 -3.40
N ALA A 22 -13.07 24.11 -3.14
CA ALA A 22 -12.38 22.87 -2.76
C ALA A 22 -11.75 22.28 -4.03
N VAL A 23 -10.49 21.90 -3.96
CA VAL A 23 -9.90 21.04 -4.99
C VAL A 23 -10.49 19.65 -4.76
N PRO A 24 -11.19 19.05 -5.76
CA PRO A 24 -11.67 17.69 -5.60
C PRO A 24 -10.48 16.76 -5.28
N ASP A 25 -10.51 16.09 -4.15
CA ASP A 25 -9.60 14.98 -3.89
C ASP A 25 -10.32 13.72 -4.35
N ASP A 26 -9.86 13.11 -5.44
CA ASP A 26 -10.42 11.88 -5.99
C ASP A 26 -10.43 10.72 -4.98
N GLN A 27 -9.72 10.89 -3.85
CA GLN A 27 -9.61 9.92 -2.77
C GLN A 27 -10.54 10.22 -1.58
N ASP A 28 -11.23 11.36 -1.56
CA ASP A 28 -12.11 11.73 -0.43
C ASP A 28 -13.23 10.71 -0.22
N ASN A 29 -13.75 10.14 -1.28
CA ASN A 29 -14.74 9.07 -1.22
C ASN A 29 -14.13 7.81 -0.58
N LEU A 30 -12.95 7.37 -1.02
CA LEU A 30 -12.27 6.19 -0.47
C LEU A 30 -11.90 6.37 1.00
N ARG A 31 -11.43 7.55 1.39
CA ARG A 31 -11.15 7.87 2.80
C ARG A 31 -12.42 7.87 3.64
N SER A 32 -13.53 8.36 3.09
CA SER A 32 -14.81 8.38 3.78
C SER A 32 -15.36 6.98 3.96
N GLU A 33 -15.26 6.13 2.94
CA GLU A 33 -15.64 4.72 3.02
C GLU A 33 -14.78 3.95 4.03
N ALA A 34 -13.46 4.15 4.00
CA ALA A 34 -12.54 3.56 4.98
C ALA A 34 -12.90 3.98 6.43
N ARG A 35 -13.20 5.26 6.66
CA ARG A 35 -13.64 5.74 7.98
C ARG A 35 -14.95 5.12 8.43
N LEU A 36 -15.94 4.97 7.54
CA LEU A 36 -17.21 4.31 7.85
C LEU A 36 -17.00 2.84 8.17
N ARG A 37 -16.15 2.15 7.40
CA ARG A 37 -15.74 0.78 7.68
C ARG A 37 -15.12 0.69 9.08
N ASP A 38 -14.13 1.52 9.38
CA ASP A 38 -13.39 1.49 10.65
C ASP A 38 -14.29 1.80 11.84
N PHE A 39 -15.24 2.73 11.67
CA PHE A 39 -16.26 3.03 12.70
C PHE A 39 -17.19 1.84 12.99
N SER A 40 -17.49 1.05 11.96
CA SER A 40 -18.38 -0.11 12.07
C SER A 40 -17.65 -1.42 12.32
N TRP A 41 -16.30 -1.38 12.46
CA TRP A 41 -15.47 -2.56 12.55
C TRP A 41 -15.68 -3.31 13.87
N ILE A 42 -16.01 -4.59 13.76
CA ILE A 42 -16.13 -5.48 14.94
C ILE A 42 -14.75 -6.06 15.22
N HIS A 43 -14.14 -5.60 16.30
CA HIS A 43 -12.81 -6.04 16.71
C HIS A 43 -12.85 -7.43 17.36
N GLY A 44 -11.85 -8.26 17.05
CA GLY A 44 -11.59 -9.50 17.78
C GLY A 44 -10.92 -9.23 19.14
N SER A 45 -10.75 -10.27 19.92
CA SER A 45 -10.09 -10.21 21.24
C SER A 45 -8.57 -10.04 21.16
N VAL A 46 -7.96 -10.16 19.95
CA VAL A 46 -6.51 -10.04 19.73
C VAL A 46 -6.28 -8.84 18.83
N SER A 47 -5.61 -7.83 19.35
CA SER A 47 -5.32 -6.60 18.61
C SER A 47 -4.19 -6.79 17.58
N THR A 48 -4.06 -5.83 16.66
CA THR A 48 -2.94 -5.78 15.71
C THR A 48 -1.60 -5.60 16.43
N GLU A 49 -1.59 -4.88 17.55
CA GLU A 49 -0.42 -4.68 18.40
C GLU A 49 0.00 -5.96 19.10
N ASP A 50 -0.94 -6.77 19.59
CA ASP A 50 -0.64 -8.07 20.21
C ASP A 50 -0.06 -9.03 19.17
N ARG A 51 -0.60 -9.03 17.95
CA ARG A 51 -0.05 -9.79 16.83
C ARG A 51 1.36 -9.33 16.48
N ALA A 52 1.59 -8.02 16.39
CA ALA A 52 2.91 -7.47 16.10
C ALA A 52 3.95 -7.89 17.16
N LYS A 53 3.61 -7.83 18.44
CA LYS A 53 4.46 -8.32 19.52
C LYS A 53 4.74 -9.83 19.39
N ARG A 54 3.71 -10.61 19.07
CA ARG A 54 3.83 -12.07 18.93
C ARG A 54 4.69 -12.47 17.74
N PHE A 55 4.54 -11.77 16.60
CA PHE A 55 5.23 -12.10 15.35
C PHE A 55 6.60 -11.43 15.23
N GLY A 56 6.91 -10.48 16.12
CA GLY A 56 8.18 -9.73 16.08
C GLY A 56 8.29 -8.78 14.88
N HIS A 57 7.16 -8.40 14.28
CA HIS A 57 7.08 -7.41 13.19
C HIS A 57 5.71 -6.73 13.17
N ARG A 58 5.63 -5.53 12.59
CA ARG A 58 4.37 -4.86 12.30
C ARG A 58 3.80 -5.36 10.97
N PRO A 59 2.46 -5.34 10.79
CA PRO A 59 1.89 -5.54 9.46
C PRO A 59 2.38 -4.45 8.50
N ALA A 60 2.58 -4.83 7.24
CA ALA A 60 2.97 -3.89 6.20
C ALA A 60 2.58 -4.43 4.81
N LEU A 61 2.30 -3.52 3.88
CA LEU A 61 2.08 -3.85 2.48
C LEU A 61 3.36 -3.62 1.67
N VAL A 62 3.84 -4.63 0.95
CA VAL A 62 4.92 -4.49 -0.04
C VAL A 62 4.33 -4.76 -1.41
N MET A 63 4.20 -3.73 -2.23
CA MET A 63 3.65 -3.82 -3.58
C MET A 63 4.75 -3.80 -4.62
N PHE A 64 4.83 -4.84 -5.45
CA PHE A 64 5.65 -4.84 -6.66
C PHE A 64 4.77 -4.45 -7.84
N VAL A 65 5.03 -3.28 -8.41
CA VAL A 65 4.31 -2.72 -9.55
C VAL A 65 5.19 -2.71 -10.81
N GLY A 66 4.57 -2.50 -11.96
CA GLY A 66 5.25 -2.49 -13.26
C GLY A 66 4.52 -3.34 -14.29
N LYS A 67 4.97 -3.29 -15.55
CA LYS A 67 4.33 -4.02 -16.66
C LYS A 67 4.36 -5.54 -16.45
N ALA A 68 3.49 -6.25 -17.18
CA ALA A 68 3.53 -7.71 -17.21
C ALA A 68 4.89 -8.21 -17.75
N GLY A 69 5.38 -9.32 -17.21
CA GLY A 69 6.60 -9.98 -17.69
C GLY A 69 7.93 -9.37 -17.22
N VAL A 70 7.93 -8.27 -16.46
CA VAL A 70 9.17 -7.61 -15.98
C VAL A 70 9.86 -8.31 -14.78
N GLY A 71 9.33 -9.45 -14.33
CA GLY A 71 9.96 -10.24 -13.27
C GLY A 71 9.51 -9.92 -11.84
N LYS A 72 8.44 -9.14 -11.63
CA LYS A 72 7.90 -8.81 -10.31
C LYS A 72 7.73 -10.01 -9.39
N GLN A 73 7.08 -11.08 -9.90
CA GLN A 73 6.77 -12.28 -9.12
C GLN A 73 8.02 -12.98 -8.58
N ARG A 74 9.15 -12.93 -9.30
CA ARG A 74 10.41 -13.50 -8.85
C ARG A 74 10.88 -12.85 -7.54
N TYR A 75 10.93 -11.53 -7.52
CA TYR A 75 11.35 -10.77 -6.34
C TYR A 75 10.36 -10.88 -5.19
N ALA A 76 9.07 -10.83 -5.49
CA ALA A 76 8.01 -10.94 -4.48
C ALA A 76 8.06 -12.29 -3.75
N ARG A 77 8.18 -13.39 -4.50
CA ARG A 77 8.30 -14.74 -3.93
C ARG A 77 9.62 -14.95 -3.17
N ALA A 78 10.72 -14.38 -3.68
CA ALA A 78 11.99 -14.41 -2.99
C ALA A 78 11.92 -13.64 -1.65
N LEU A 79 11.26 -12.47 -1.64
CA LEU A 79 11.03 -11.70 -0.42
C LEU A 79 10.16 -12.46 0.58
N GLU A 80 9.03 -13.03 0.13
CA GLU A 80 8.18 -13.85 0.99
C GLU A 80 8.99 -14.97 1.65
N LYS A 81 9.74 -15.74 0.84
CA LYS A 81 10.56 -16.83 1.35
C LYS A 81 11.61 -16.35 2.35
N ALA A 82 12.28 -15.23 2.08
CA ALA A 82 13.29 -14.67 2.97
C ALA A 82 12.70 -14.23 4.31
N LEU A 83 11.58 -13.50 4.30
CA LEU A 83 10.86 -13.07 5.50
C LEU A 83 10.36 -14.27 6.31
N PHE A 84 9.82 -15.29 5.64
CA PHE A 84 9.35 -16.51 6.30
C PHE A 84 10.50 -17.27 6.97
N THR A 85 11.64 -17.38 6.28
CA THR A 85 12.84 -18.03 6.83
C THR A 85 13.41 -17.25 8.03
N ASP A 86 13.25 -15.93 8.05
CA ASP A 86 13.61 -15.04 9.17
C ASP A 86 12.57 -15.09 10.34
N GLY A 87 11.60 -16.00 10.26
CA GLY A 87 10.59 -16.19 11.33
C GLY A 87 9.48 -15.14 11.34
N ARG A 88 9.34 -14.36 10.25
CA ARG A 88 8.24 -13.41 10.08
C ARG A 88 7.00 -14.11 9.50
N HIS A 89 5.89 -13.38 9.46
CA HIS A 89 4.61 -13.85 8.91
C HIS A 89 4.28 -13.13 7.59
N PRO A 90 4.97 -13.44 6.48
CA PRO A 90 4.61 -12.91 5.18
C PRO A 90 3.48 -13.69 4.55
N TYR A 91 2.74 -13.03 3.66
CA TYR A 91 1.76 -13.67 2.78
C TYR A 91 1.86 -13.06 1.38
N PHE A 92 2.09 -13.92 0.38
CA PHE A 92 2.15 -13.48 -1.01
C PHE A 92 0.78 -13.59 -1.69
N ILE A 93 0.38 -12.51 -2.36
CA ILE A 93 -0.80 -12.49 -3.22
C ILE A 93 -0.45 -11.90 -4.59
N ASP A 94 -0.72 -12.65 -5.66
CA ASP A 94 -0.65 -12.13 -7.01
C ASP A 94 -1.98 -11.45 -7.37
N GLY A 95 -1.92 -10.29 -8.04
CA GLY A 95 -3.11 -9.59 -8.49
C GLY A 95 -4.01 -10.44 -9.39
N THR A 96 -3.45 -11.43 -10.09
CA THR A 96 -4.24 -12.40 -10.86
C THR A 96 -5.15 -13.23 -9.95
N ASN A 97 -4.71 -13.58 -8.74
CA ASN A 97 -5.54 -14.31 -7.79
C ASN A 97 -6.74 -13.49 -7.31
N VAL A 98 -6.55 -12.16 -7.16
CA VAL A 98 -7.64 -11.24 -6.84
C VAL A 98 -8.62 -11.15 -8.01
N LEU A 99 -8.11 -10.97 -9.24
CA LEU A 99 -8.92 -10.93 -10.46
C LEU A 99 -9.75 -12.20 -10.66
N MET A 100 -9.17 -13.37 -10.43
CA MET A 100 -9.87 -14.65 -10.61
C MET A 100 -10.81 -15.01 -9.46
N GLY A 101 -10.65 -14.38 -8.32
CA GLY A 101 -11.46 -14.59 -7.11
C GLY A 101 -12.40 -13.43 -6.83
N VAL A 102 -11.93 -12.44 -6.10
CA VAL A 102 -12.75 -11.32 -5.60
C VAL A 102 -13.31 -10.46 -6.72
N ASP A 103 -12.58 -10.32 -7.82
CA ASP A 103 -12.95 -9.49 -8.96
C ASP A 103 -13.60 -10.27 -10.11
N HIS A 104 -13.89 -11.56 -9.89
CA HIS A 104 -14.46 -12.45 -10.94
C HIS A 104 -15.78 -11.93 -11.52
N ASP A 105 -16.56 -11.18 -10.75
CA ASP A 105 -17.82 -10.57 -11.16
C ASP A 105 -17.65 -9.25 -11.92
N LEU A 106 -16.45 -8.69 -11.92
CA LEU A 106 -16.18 -7.44 -12.63
C LEU A 106 -16.20 -7.65 -14.15
N THR A 107 -17.01 -6.85 -14.82
CA THR A 107 -17.06 -6.82 -16.28
C THR A 107 -15.93 -5.97 -16.85
N ALA A 108 -15.75 -6.02 -18.17
CA ALA A 108 -14.76 -5.19 -18.88
C ALA A 108 -14.96 -3.67 -18.66
N ASP A 109 -16.15 -3.27 -18.23
CA ASP A 109 -16.50 -1.87 -17.96
C ASP A 109 -16.20 -1.48 -16.49
N ALA A 110 -15.65 -2.37 -15.69
CA ALA A 110 -15.27 -2.06 -14.32
C ALA A 110 -14.24 -0.94 -14.29
N THR A 111 -14.48 0.05 -13.43
CA THR A 111 -13.57 1.19 -13.31
C THR A 111 -12.28 0.80 -12.57
N GLN A 112 -11.18 1.47 -12.90
CA GLN A 112 -9.91 1.34 -12.17
C GLN A 112 -10.11 1.58 -10.66
N ALA A 113 -10.98 2.53 -10.30
CA ALA A 113 -11.30 2.84 -8.91
C ALA A 113 -11.86 1.63 -8.15
N GLU A 114 -12.73 0.82 -8.78
CA GLU A 114 -13.31 -0.37 -8.13
C GLU A 114 -12.27 -1.48 -7.94
N LEU A 115 -11.37 -1.69 -8.92
CA LEU A 115 -10.25 -2.63 -8.77
C LEU A 115 -9.35 -2.24 -7.60
N VAL A 116 -9.00 -0.96 -7.52
CA VAL A 116 -8.18 -0.40 -6.43
C VAL A 116 -8.89 -0.55 -5.09
N ARG A 117 -10.19 -0.23 -5.05
CA ARG A 117 -10.99 -0.35 -3.83
C ARG A 117 -11.02 -1.79 -3.32
N ARG A 118 -11.35 -2.77 -4.17
CA ARG A 118 -11.41 -4.19 -3.77
C ARG A 118 -10.05 -4.70 -3.33
N PHE A 119 -8.99 -4.38 -4.05
CA PHE A 119 -7.62 -4.74 -3.64
C PHE A 119 -7.28 -4.14 -2.27
N GLY A 120 -7.58 -2.86 -2.07
CA GLY A 120 -7.32 -2.17 -0.80
C GLY A 120 -8.07 -2.80 0.38
N GLU A 121 -9.33 -3.19 0.19
CA GLU A 121 -10.10 -3.90 1.22
C GLU A 121 -9.53 -5.29 1.54
N VAL A 122 -9.13 -6.06 0.53
CA VAL A 122 -8.44 -7.34 0.73
C VAL A 122 -7.12 -7.14 1.47
N ALA A 123 -6.34 -6.13 1.07
CA ALA A 123 -5.10 -5.79 1.74
C ALA A 123 -5.35 -5.40 3.21
N TYR A 124 -6.35 -4.57 3.49
CA TYR A 124 -6.72 -4.17 4.85
C TYR A 124 -7.04 -5.37 5.74
N LEU A 125 -7.89 -6.29 5.25
CA LEU A 125 -8.25 -7.53 5.98
C LEU A 125 -7.01 -8.36 6.33
N LEU A 126 -6.10 -8.55 5.37
CA LEU A 126 -4.88 -9.32 5.57
C LEU A 126 -3.92 -8.61 6.53
N LEU A 127 -3.76 -7.29 6.41
CA LEU A 127 -2.90 -6.51 7.29
C LEU A 127 -3.41 -6.50 8.73
N THR A 128 -4.73 -6.42 8.96
CA THR A 128 -5.31 -6.51 10.31
C THR A 128 -5.09 -7.87 10.96
N SER A 129 -4.84 -8.93 10.17
CA SER A 129 -4.41 -10.23 10.69
C SER A 129 -2.95 -10.26 11.17
N GLY A 130 -2.19 -9.19 10.92
CA GLY A 130 -0.81 -9.02 11.39
C GLY A 130 0.27 -9.48 10.41
N VAL A 131 -0.07 -9.84 9.17
CA VAL A 131 0.90 -10.32 8.18
C VAL A 131 1.67 -9.17 7.50
N ILE A 132 2.85 -9.48 6.96
CA ILE A 132 3.49 -8.65 5.94
C ILE A 132 2.95 -9.12 4.58
N LEU A 133 2.06 -8.32 4.00
CA LEU A 133 1.47 -8.64 2.71
C LEU A 133 2.43 -8.27 1.58
N VAL A 134 2.87 -9.26 0.83
CA VAL A 134 3.69 -9.07 -0.37
C VAL A 134 2.81 -9.27 -1.59
N SER A 135 2.67 -8.26 -2.43
CA SER A 135 1.80 -8.34 -3.59
C SER A 135 2.50 -8.01 -4.90
N THR A 136 2.03 -8.64 -5.98
CA THR A 136 2.34 -8.24 -7.36
C THR A 136 1.06 -7.85 -8.06
N THR A 137 1.10 -6.81 -8.86
CA THR A 137 -0.05 -6.40 -9.64
C THR A 137 0.33 -5.87 -11.01
N ASN A 138 -0.52 -6.09 -12.01
CA ASN A 138 -0.44 -5.50 -13.33
C ASN A 138 -1.51 -4.43 -13.53
N ALA A 139 -2.63 -4.56 -12.81
CA ALA A 139 -3.79 -3.69 -12.94
C ALA A 139 -3.68 -2.44 -12.04
N ILE A 140 -2.94 -2.52 -10.92
CA ILE A 140 -2.76 -1.42 -9.97
C ILE A 140 -1.32 -0.95 -10.09
N GLY A 141 -1.13 0.31 -10.42
CA GLY A 141 0.17 0.92 -10.68
C GLY A 141 0.62 1.91 -9.59
N LEU A 142 1.70 2.63 -9.88
CA LEU A 142 2.21 3.67 -8.98
C LEU A 142 1.18 4.79 -8.73
N ALA A 143 0.40 5.15 -9.74
CA ALA A 143 -0.62 6.20 -9.63
C ALA A 143 -1.72 5.84 -8.63
N ASP A 144 -1.98 4.55 -8.43
CA ASP A 144 -3.05 4.07 -7.56
C ASP A 144 -2.61 3.91 -6.10
N HIS A 145 -1.30 3.99 -5.83
CA HIS A 145 -0.74 3.73 -4.50
C HIS A 145 -1.37 4.61 -3.40
N SER A 146 -1.59 5.89 -3.69
CA SER A 146 -2.20 6.81 -2.73
C SER A 146 -3.65 6.41 -2.38
N ALA A 147 -4.39 5.87 -3.32
CA ALA A 147 -5.74 5.34 -3.09
C ALA A 147 -5.71 4.05 -2.25
N VAL A 148 -4.78 3.14 -2.55
CA VAL A 148 -4.54 1.95 -1.71
C VAL A 148 -4.14 2.35 -0.29
N GLN A 149 -3.23 3.34 -0.14
CA GLN A 149 -2.83 3.85 1.17
C GLN A 149 -4.01 4.43 1.96
N ALA A 150 -4.92 5.15 1.29
CA ALA A 150 -6.13 5.69 1.92
C ALA A 150 -7.03 4.57 2.50
N LEU A 151 -7.08 3.42 1.83
CA LEU A 151 -7.87 2.26 2.27
C LEU A 151 -7.22 1.48 3.40
N ILE A 152 -5.89 1.33 3.39
CA ILE A 152 -5.18 0.62 4.47
C ILE A 152 -4.86 1.51 5.68
N GLY A 153 -5.17 2.81 5.61
CA GLY A 153 -4.98 3.76 6.72
C GLY A 153 -3.51 4.00 7.04
N ASP A 154 -3.18 4.01 8.34
CA ASP A 154 -1.83 4.30 8.84
C ASP A 154 -0.86 3.09 8.78
N MET A 155 -1.30 1.97 8.20
CA MET A 155 -0.43 0.80 8.07
C MET A 155 0.70 1.08 7.06
N PRO A 156 1.96 0.73 7.39
CA PRO A 156 3.09 0.96 6.50
C PRO A 156 2.91 0.31 5.14
N SER A 157 3.21 1.06 4.08
CA SER A 157 3.34 0.50 2.74
C SER A 157 4.72 0.77 2.15
N LEU A 158 5.14 -0.07 1.23
CA LEU A 158 6.35 0.04 0.45
C LEU A 158 6.04 -0.32 -1.00
N VAL A 159 6.36 0.57 -1.93
CA VAL A 159 6.16 0.34 -3.36
C VAL A 159 7.49 0.13 -4.05
N VAL A 160 7.62 -1.04 -4.68
CA VAL A 160 8.76 -1.42 -5.51
C VAL A 160 8.34 -1.34 -6.97
N ASP A 161 8.88 -0.36 -7.69
CA ASP A 161 8.67 -0.20 -9.12
C ASP A 161 9.69 -1.03 -9.90
N VAL A 162 9.19 -2.01 -10.67
CA VAL A 162 10.04 -2.81 -11.55
C VAL A 162 9.94 -2.23 -12.97
N ASP A 163 10.87 -1.32 -13.28
CA ASP A 163 10.93 -0.59 -14.55
C ASP A 163 12.23 -0.90 -15.31
N PRO A 164 12.21 -1.85 -16.28
CA PRO A 164 13.37 -2.16 -17.10
C PRO A 164 13.91 -0.98 -17.90
N SER A 165 13.06 -0.02 -18.24
CA SER A 165 13.47 1.17 -19.00
C SER A 165 14.25 2.16 -18.16
N GLY A 166 14.00 2.20 -16.85
CA GLY A 166 14.54 3.20 -15.93
C GLY A 166 14.05 4.62 -16.15
N ASN A 167 12.97 4.79 -16.92
CA ASN A 167 12.45 6.11 -17.34
C ASN A 167 11.25 6.57 -16.52
N SER A 168 10.71 5.75 -15.62
CA SER A 168 9.61 6.15 -14.77
C SER A 168 10.04 7.29 -13.84
N THR A 169 9.26 8.36 -13.80
CA THR A 169 9.46 9.53 -12.93
C THR A 169 8.50 9.56 -11.76
N GLN A 170 7.54 8.64 -11.70
CA GLN A 170 6.57 8.58 -10.62
C GLN A 170 7.26 8.21 -9.29
N PRO A 171 6.83 8.77 -8.15
CA PRO A 171 7.40 8.48 -6.85
C PRO A 171 7.18 7.01 -6.45
N CYS A 172 8.22 6.38 -5.91
CA CYS A 172 8.18 5.03 -5.33
C CYS A 172 9.24 4.92 -4.22
N ASP A 173 9.13 3.92 -3.36
CA ASP A 173 10.13 3.71 -2.30
C ASP A 173 11.42 3.07 -2.84
N LEU A 174 11.29 2.20 -3.83
CA LEU A 174 12.41 1.54 -4.49
C LEU A 174 12.12 1.33 -5.97
N ARG A 175 13.07 1.68 -6.83
CA ARG A 175 13.03 1.35 -8.26
C ARG A 175 14.13 0.37 -8.62
N ILE A 176 13.74 -0.66 -9.37
CA ILE A 176 14.66 -1.70 -9.89
C ILE A 176 14.38 -1.96 -11.37
N ARG A 177 15.41 -2.44 -12.09
CA ARG A 177 15.28 -2.73 -13.54
C ARG A 177 14.81 -4.14 -13.85
N GLY A 178 14.65 -4.99 -12.84
CA GLY A 178 14.15 -6.36 -13.03
C GLY A 178 15.23 -7.39 -13.43
N ASN A 179 16.48 -6.97 -13.60
CA ASN A 179 17.63 -7.83 -13.92
C ASN A 179 18.65 -7.92 -12.77
N GLU A 180 18.41 -7.20 -11.67
CA GLU A 180 19.29 -7.24 -10.49
C GLU A 180 19.27 -8.62 -9.82
N ALA A 181 20.35 -8.92 -9.08
CA ALA A 181 20.38 -10.10 -8.24
C ALA A 181 19.31 -10.03 -7.15
N GLU A 182 18.62 -11.13 -6.89
CA GLU A 182 17.57 -11.19 -5.86
C GLU A 182 18.12 -10.74 -4.51
N ALA A 183 19.30 -11.22 -4.11
CA ALA A 183 19.91 -10.86 -2.84
C ALA A 183 20.08 -9.34 -2.64
N ASP A 184 20.48 -8.62 -3.67
CA ASP A 184 20.69 -7.18 -3.62
C ASP A 184 19.35 -6.43 -3.47
N VAL A 185 18.32 -6.87 -4.20
CA VAL A 185 16.97 -6.28 -4.12
C VAL A 185 16.38 -6.54 -2.75
N LEU A 186 16.49 -7.77 -2.24
CA LEU A 186 15.99 -8.15 -0.91
C LEU A 186 16.70 -7.34 0.19
N ALA A 187 18.01 -7.15 0.10
CA ALA A 187 18.75 -6.34 1.06
C ALA A 187 18.23 -4.88 1.10
N LYS A 188 17.98 -4.28 -0.06
CA LYS A 188 17.39 -2.92 -0.15
C LYS A 188 16.00 -2.86 0.47
N ILE A 189 15.11 -3.82 0.13
CA ILE A 189 13.75 -3.88 0.67
C ILE A 189 13.80 -4.06 2.20
N THR A 190 14.63 -4.96 2.70
CA THR A 190 14.80 -5.21 4.13
C THR A 190 15.27 -3.95 4.86
N ALA A 191 16.20 -3.19 4.29
CA ALA A 191 16.66 -1.92 4.85
C ALA A 191 15.52 -0.90 4.94
N ILE A 192 14.66 -0.81 3.92
CA ILE A 192 13.49 0.09 3.94
C ILE A 192 12.46 -0.39 4.97
N LEU A 193 12.20 -1.69 5.08
CA LEU A 193 11.28 -2.24 6.08
C LEU A 193 11.76 -1.95 7.51
N ARG A 194 13.08 -2.01 7.76
CA ARG A 194 13.68 -1.58 9.03
C ARG A 194 13.52 -0.08 9.27
N ALA A 195 13.80 0.73 8.28
CA ALA A 195 13.64 2.19 8.37
C ALA A 195 12.18 2.60 8.66
N LYS A 196 11.22 1.86 8.13
CA LYS A 196 9.78 2.03 8.42
C LYS A 196 9.34 1.34 9.74
N SER A 197 10.27 0.78 10.52
CA SER A 197 10.00 0.07 11.78
C SER A 197 8.99 -1.09 11.62
N VAL A 198 8.98 -1.74 10.47
CA VAL A 198 8.17 -2.94 10.21
C VAL A 198 8.83 -4.16 10.82
N ILE A 199 10.14 -4.30 10.62
CA ILE A 199 10.98 -5.36 11.16
C ILE A 199 12.16 -4.76 11.94
N SER A 200 12.73 -5.52 12.84
CA SER A 200 13.94 -5.15 13.61
C SER A 200 15.21 -5.46 12.83
#